data_9ddcb6dd8093e81d39271297aca8648a
#
_entry.id   9ddcb6dd8093e81d39271297aca8648a
#
_cell.length_a   1.000
_cell.length_b   1.000
_cell.length_c   1.000
_cell.angle_alpha   90.00
_cell.angle_beta   90.00
_cell.angle_gamma   90.00
#
_symmetry.space_group_name_H-M   'P 1'
#
loop_
_entity.id
_entity.type
_entity.pdbx_description
1 polymer ?
#
loop_
_entity_poly.entity_id
_entity_poly.type
_entity_poly.pdbx_seq_one_letter_code
_entity_poly.pdbx_strand_id
1 'polypeptide(L)'
;MRRAVCLLAFVCTSTAVAQQPTDTSRAQKRVIQMPGSAAGLPLSSAVQVGNVIYLSGQVGVLPGTRQLVDTGVTKQTQQTLDNIKEVLAYAGSSMERVFKCTVFLANIRDYDDMNRVYTTYFPKDPPARSTVAGSGLALGAKVEIECLATAGS
;
A
#
# COMPACT_ATOMS: atom_id res chain seq x y z
N MET A 1 19.64 -12.95 -85.62
CA MET A 1 18.83 -13.60 -84.57
C MET A 1 19.47 -13.21 -83.22
N ARG A 2 18.91 -12.21 -82.50
CA ARG A 2 19.40 -11.73 -81.20
C ARG A 2 18.47 -12.32 -80.12
N ARG A 3 19.01 -13.16 -79.23
CA ARG A 3 18.30 -13.69 -78.07
C ARG A 3 18.41 -12.71 -76.90
N ALA A 4 17.30 -12.18 -76.46
CA ALA A 4 17.20 -11.38 -75.26
C ALA A 4 17.14 -12.32 -74.03
N VAL A 5 18.09 -12.16 -73.11
CA VAL A 5 18.09 -12.83 -71.80
C VAL A 5 17.40 -11.89 -70.81
N CYS A 6 16.22 -12.31 -70.34
CA CYS A 6 15.51 -11.60 -69.30
C CYS A 6 16.06 -12.06 -67.94
N LEU A 7 16.78 -11.14 -67.21
CA LEU A 7 17.18 -11.37 -65.82
C LEU A 7 15.99 -11.02 -64.90
N LEU A 8 15.37 -12.01 -64.27
CA LEU A 8 14.43 -11.77 -63.18
C LEU A 8 15.23 -11.50 -61.89
N ALA A 9 15.17 -10.26 -61.40
CA ALA A 9 15.67 -9.92 -60.08
C ALA A 9 14.64 -10.33 -59.03
N PHE A 10 15.01 -11.28 -58.17
CA PHE A 10 14.22 -11.68 -56.96
C PHE A 10 14.50 -10.68 -55.87
N VAL A 11 13.54 -9.80 -55.58
CA VAL A 11 13.61 -8.89 -54.41
C VAL A 11 13.14 -9.68 -53.19
N CYS A 12 14.10 -10.09 -52.37
CA CYS A 12 13.83 -10.71 -51.08
C CYS A 12 13.47 -9.63 -50.04
N THR A 13 12.19 -9.38 -49.81
CA THR A 13 11.72 -8.48 -48.73
C THR A 13 11.82 -9.21 -47.40
N SER A 14 12.87 -8.91 -46.64
CA SER A 14 13.00 -9.36 -45.26
C SER A 14 12.00 -8.58 -44.40
N THR A 15 10.91 -9.18 -43.97
CA THR A 15 10.03 -8.67 -42.96
C THR A 15 10.73 -8.80 -41.61
N ALA A 16 11.25 -7.68 -41.10
CA ALA A 16 11.74 -7.62 -39.72
C ALA A 16 10.52 -7.77 -38.79
N VAL A 17 10.40 -8.92 -38.16
CA VAL A 17 9.47 -9.11 -37.03
C VAL A 17 10.03 -8.29 -35.87
N ALA A 18 9.37 -7.17 -35.56
CA ALA A 18 9.68 -6.41 -34.36
C ALA A 18 9.40 -7.31 -33.13
N GLN A 19 10.47 -7.78 -32.49
CA GLN A 19 10.36 -8.42 -31.18
C GLN A 19 9.85 -7.36 -30.20
N GLN A 20 8.60 -7.54 -29.74
CA GLN A 20 8.10 -6.80 -28.58
C GLN A 20 9.03 -7.11 -27.40
N PRO A 21 9.51 -6.08 -26.66
CA PRO A 21 10.25 -6.32 -25.44
C PRO A 21 9.33 -7.11 -24.50
N THR A 22 9.70 -8.34 -24.21
CA THR A 22 9.07 -9.11 -23.14
C THR A 22 9.43 -8.43 -21.85
N ASP A 23 8.52 -7.59 -21.32
CA ASP A 23 8.63 -7.04 -19.96
C ASP A 23 8.54 -8.21 -18.97
N THR A 24 9.70 -8.78 -18.64
CA THR A 24 9.85 -9.84 -17.65
C THR A 24 9.99 -9.28 -16.24
N SER A 25 9.71 -8.00 -16.01
CA SER A 25 9.62 -7.45 -14.65
C SER A 25 8.30 -7.89 -14.01
N ARG A 26 8.17 -9.17 -13.77
CA ARG A 26 7.13 -9.70 -12.88
C ARG A 26 7.33 -8.98 -11.56
N ALA A 27 6.39 -8.08 -11.18
CA ALA A 27 6.49 -7.29 -9.98
C ALA A 27 6.76 -8.23 -8.78
N GLN A 28 8.02 -8.22 -8.30
CA GLN A 28 8.42 -9.11 -7.21
C GLN A 28 7.78 -8.63 -5.91
N LYS A 29 7.24 -9.57 -5.14
CA LYS A 29 6.76 -9.33 -3.79
C LYS A 29 7.96 -9.09 -2.86
N ARG A 30 8.04 -7.93 -2.21
CA ARG A 30 8.98 -7.62 -1.13
C ARG A 30 8.22 -7.56 0.20
N VAL A 31 8.55 -8.44 1.12
CA VAL A 31 8.02 -8.41 2.50
C VAL A 31 8.77 -7.35 3.30
N ILE A 32 8.03 -6.54 4.05
CA ILE A 32 8.54 -5.48 4.94
C ILE A 32 8.12 -5.85 6.35
N GLN A 33 9.08 -6.10 7.21
CA GLN A 33 8.86 -6.50 8.60
C GLN A 33 9.62 -5.54 9.52
N MET A 34 8.89 -4.70 10.25
CA MET A 34 9.49 -3.82 11.26
C MET A 34 9.99 -4.63 12.46
N PRO A 35 11.17 -4.30 13.01
CA PRO A 35 11.64 -4.91 14.25
C PRO A 35 10.63 -4.73 15.38
N GLY A 36 10.34 -5.81 16.09
CA GLY A 36 9.41 -5.80 17.23
C GLY A 36 7.92 -5.72 16.88
N SER A 37 7.55 -5.50 15.60
CA SER A 37 6.15 -5.50 15.19
C SER A 37 5.64 -6.91 14.99
N ALA A 38 4.41 -7.16 15.39
CA ALA A 38 3.65 -8.40 15.12
C ALA A 38 4.40 -9.71 15.45
N ALA A 39 5.33 -9.69 16.42
CA ALA A 39 6.08 -10.87 16.82
C ALA A 39 5.14 -12.06 17.13
N GLY A 40 5.30 -13.17 16.39
CA GLY A 40 4.48 -14.37 16.53
C GLY A 40 3.12 -14.31 15.83
N LEU A 41 2.77 -13.23 15.13
CA LEU A 41 1.57 -13.18 14.30
C LEU A 41 1.89 -13.57 12.83
N PRO A 42 0.98 -14.26 12.14
CA PRO A 42 1.18 -14.71 10.77
C PRO A 42 0.91 -13.59 9.75
N LEU A 43 1.51 -12.41 9.97
CA LEU A 43 1.38 -11.24 9.10
C LEU A 43 2.69 -10.46 9.00
N SER A 44 2.84 -9.71 7.92
CA SER A 44 3.94 -8.76 7.71
C SER A 44 3.48 -7.35 8.07
N SER A 45 4.40 -6.46 8.43
CA SER A 45 4.06 -5.04 8.67
C SER A 45 3.52 -4.38 7.40
N ALA A 46 4.15 -4.71 6.26
CA ALA A 46 3.69 -4.33 4.93
C ALA A 46 4.24 -5.28 3.86
N VAL A 47 3.67 -5.19 2.67
CA VAL A 47 4.16 -5.89 1.47
C VAL A 47 4.23 -4.89 0.33
N GLN A 48 5.36 -4.85 -0.38
CA GLN A 48 5.49 -4.08 -1.61
C GLN A 48 5.36 -4.99 -2.82
N VAL A 49 4.57 -4.55 -3.81
CA VAL A 49 4.47 -5.18 -5.14
C VAL A 49 4.60 -4.07 -6.18
N GLY A 50 5.64 -4.14 -6.99
CA GLY A 50 5.99 -3.04 -7.91
C GLY A 50 6.21 -1.73 -7.14
N ASN A 51 5.49 -0.68 -7.51
CA ASN A 51 5.57 0.63 -6.85
C ASN A 51 4.52 0.85 -5.76
N VAL A 52 3.78 -0.19 -5.36
CA VAL A 52 2.72 -0.07 -4.34
C VAL A 52 3.11 -0.81 -3.08
N ILE A 53 2.97 -0.13 -1.95
CA ILE A 53 3.14 -0.67 -0.60
C ILE A 53 1.74 -0.86 0.00
N TYR A 54 1.46 -2.10 0.42
CA TYR A 54 0.25 -2.53 1.11
C TYR A 54 0.58 -2.69 2.58
N LEU A 55 0.03 -1.83 3.44
CA LEU A 55 0.21 -1.94 4.87
C LEU A 55 -0.81 -2.93 5.44
N SER A 56 -0.40 -3.72 6.42
CA SER A 56 -1.34 -4.44 7.27
C SER A 56 -2.12 -3.48 8.16
N GLY A 57 -3.33 -3.86 8.54
CA GLY A 57 -4.14 -3.09 9.49
C GLY A 57 -3.35 -2.73 10.75
N GLN A 58 -3.38 -1.47 11.12
CA GLN A 58 -2.78 -0.95 12.33
C GLN A 58 -3.87 -0.59 13.33
N VAL A 59 -3.63 -0.90 14.57
CA VAL A 59 -4.45 -0.47 15.72
C VAL A 59 -3.61 0.41 16.64
N GLY A 60 -4.24 1.10 17.57
CA GLY A 60 -3.57 2.07 18.47
C GLY A 60 -2.75 1.41 19.58
N VAL A 61 -1.89 0.45 19.26
CA VAL A 61 -0.95 -0.16 20.21
C VAL A 61 0.32 0.65 20.35
N LEU A 62 0.90 0.66 21.54
CA LEU A 62 2.21 1.24 21.81
C LEU A 62 3.30 0.46 21.07
N PRO A 63 4.31 1.11 20.47
CA PRO A 63 5.37 0.46 19.71
C PRO A 63 6.05 -0.68 20.48
N GLY A 64 6.24 -1.81 19.82
CA GLY A 64 6.88 -2.98 20.42
C GLY A 64 6.03 -3.73 21.45
N THR A 65 4.77 -3.37 21.62
CA THR A 65 3.85 -4.01 22.58
C THR A 65 2.57 -4.49 21.90
N ARG A 66 1.68 -5.12 22.69
CA ARG A 66 0.29 -5.44 22.34
C ARG A 66 -0.70 -4.63 23.18
N GLN A 67 -0.24 -3.58 23.83
CA GLN A 67 -1.07 -2.77 24.72
C GLN A 67 -1.60 -1.55 23.95
N LEU A 68 -2.92 -1.39 23.96
CA LEU A 68 -3.56 -0.19 23.42
C LEU A 68 -3.16 1.06 24.26
N VAL A 69 -2.93 2.18 23.57
CA VAL A 69 -2.49 3.45 24.20
C VAL A 69 -3.53 4.00 25.17
N ASP A 70 -4.81 3.78 24.87
CA ASP A 70 -5.95 4.34 25.61
C ASP A 70 -7.21 3.54 25.31
N THR A 71 -8.32 3.81 26.01
CA THR A 71 -9.64 3.23 25.75
C THR A 71 -10.50 4.05 24.79
N GLY A 72 -10.11 5.29 24.49
CA GLY A 72 -10.85 6.22 23.62
C GLY A 72 -10.39 6.19 22.16
N VAL A 73 -11.33 6.40 21.23
CA VAL A 73 -11.05 6.39 19.79
C VAL A 73 -10.07 7.49 19.36
N THR A 74 -10.12 8.66 19.95
CA THR A 74 -9.26 9.79 19.60
C THR A 74 -7.76 9.46 19.76
N LYS A 75 -7.35 8.97 20.92
CA LYS A 75 -5.97 8.61 21.19
C LYS A 75 -5.56 7.34 20.41
N GLN A 76 -6.47 6.38 20.27
CA GLN A 76 -6.18 5.20 19.47
C GLN A 76 -6.01 5.56 17.99
N THR A 77 -6.81 6.47 17.43
CA THR A 77 -6.65 6.94 16.05
C THR A 77 -5.30 7.63 15.85
N GLN A 78 -4.90 8.48 16.79
CA GLN A 78 -3.60 9.14 16.76
C GLN A 78 -2.47 8.10 16.73
N GLN A 79 -2.46 7.17 17.69
CA GLN A 79 -1.43 6.14 17.77
C GLN A 79 -1.44 5.22 16.53
N THR A 80 -2.63 4.88 16.01
CA THR A 80 -2.75 4.09 14.78
C THR A 80 -2.08 4.78 13.59
N LEU A 81 -2.31 6.09 13.41
CA LEU A 81 -1.73 6.87 12.32
C LEU A 81 -0.22 7.11 12.52
N ASP A 82 0.25 7.25 13.76
CA ASP A 82 1.68 7.27 14.09
C ASP A 82 2.34 5.93 13.73
N ASN A 83 1.72 4.81 14.06
CA ASN A 83 2.21 3.48 13.68
C ASN A 83 2.28 3.31 12.15
N ILE A 84 1.25 3.77 11.41
CA ILE A 84 1.25 3.79 9.93
C ILE A 84 2.42 4.62 9.40
N LYS A 85 2.64 5.81 9.95
CA LYS A 85 3.75 6.69 9.56
C LYS A 85 5.11 6.01 9.76
N GLU A 86 5.30 5.31 10.86
CA GLU A 86 6.53 4.56 11.14
C GLU A 86 6.74 3.41 10.15
N VAL A 87 5.68 2.62 9.86
CA VAL A 87 5.75 1.54 8.86
C VAL A 87 6.11 2.10 7.47
N LEU A 88 5.49 3.21 7.07
CA LEU A 88 5.77 3.87 5.79
C LEU A 88 7.22 4.35 5.72
N ALA A 89 7.72 5.02 6.75
CA ALA A 89 9.10 5.48 6.82
C ALA A 89 10.10 4.32 6.72
N TYR A 90 9.85 3.22 7.45
CA TYR A 90 10.67 2.01 7.37
C TYR A 90 10.63 1.36 5.99
N ALA A 91 9.49 1.44 5.30
CA ALA A 91 9.32 0.93 3.94
C ALA A 91 9.96 1.81 2.86
N GLY A 92 10.46 3.01 3.20
CA GLY A 92 11.01 3.99 2.26
C GLY A 92 9.91 4.83 1.59
N SER A 93 8.82 5.12 2.31
CA SER A 93 7.69 5.93 1.86
C SER A 93 7.32 6.99 2.91
N SER A 94 6.18 7.67 2.75
CA SER A 94 5.71 8.68 3.70
C SER A 94 4.18 8.82 3.65
N MET A 95 3.61 9.59 4.60
CA MET A 95 2.17 9.86 4.67
C MET A 95 1.65 10.59 3.42
N GLU A 96 2.45 11.48 2.81
CA GLU A 96 2.09 12.21 1.58
C GLU A 96 1.96 11.30 0.35
N ARG A 97 2.51 10.09 0.43
CA ARG A 97 2.45 9.09 -0.63
C ARG A 97 1.29 8.12 -0.47
N VAL A 98 0.52 8.24 0.60
CA VAL A 98 -0.69 7.43 0.83
C VAL A 98 -1.78 7.89 -0.14
N PHE A 99 -2.35 6.98 -0.89
CA PHE A 99 -3.41 7.28 -1.85
C PHE A 99 -4.75 6.61 -1.54
N LYS A 100 -4.76 5.61 -0.64
CA LYS A 100 -5.98 4.92 -0.19
C LYS A 100 -5.83 4.46 1.24
N CYS A 101 -6.88 4.63 2.05
CA CYS A 101 -7.03 3.96 3.35
C CYS A 101 -8.42 3.32 3.49
N THR A 102 -8.49 2.24 4.28
CA THR A 102 -9.72 1.68 4.81
C THR A 102 -9.69 1.83 6.33
N VAL A 103 -10.75 2.39 6.88
CA VAL A 103 -10.93 2.57 8.32
C VAL A 103 -12.03 1.64 8.82
N PHE A 104 -11.69 0.85 9.81
CA PHE A 104 -12.63 -0.02 10.54
C PHE A 104 -12.84 0.56 11.93
N LEU A 105 -14.10 0.73 12.31
CA LEU A 105 -14.51 1.21 13.64
C LEU A 105 -15.20 0.09 14.41
N ALA A 106 -14.97 0.02 15.71
CA ALA A 106 -15.75 -0.87 16.57
C ALA A 106 -17.18 -0.34 16.75
N ASN A 107 -17.38 0.98 16.61
CA ASN A 107 -18.69 1.64 16.69
C ASN A 107 -18.74 2.80 15.72
N ILE A 108 -19.78 2.87 14.90
CA ILE A 108 -19.96 3.98 13.93
C ILE A 108 -20.12 5.36 14.61
N ARG A 109 -20.53 5.40 15.86
CA ARG A 109 -20.63 6.64 16.64
C ARG A 109 -19.29 7.32 16.86
N ASP A 110 -18.18 6.59 16.73
CA ASP A 110 -16.82 7.09 16.87
C ASP A 110 -16.30 7.80 15.59
N TYR A 111 -17.14 7.87 14.52
CA TYR A 111 -16.77 8.38 13.21
C TYR A 111 -16.24 9.82 13.23
N ASP A 112 -16.94 10.71 13.90
CA ASP A 112 -16.57 12.14 13.94
C ASP A 112 -15.31 12.38 14.78
N ASP A 113 -15.16 11.66 15.89
CA ASP A 113 -13.98 11.75 16.75
C ASP A 113 -12.75 11.22 16.04
N MET A 114 -12.88 10.10 15.34
CA MET A 114 -11.82 9.55 14.48
C MET A 114 -11.46 10.56 13.37
N ASN A 115 -12.44 11.15 12.69
CA ASN A 115 -12.21 12.10 11.59
C ASN A 115 -11.44 13.33 12.05
N ARG A 116 -11.74 13.89 13.23
CA ARG A 116 -11.00 15.05 13.75
C ARG A 116 -9.49 14.79 13.85
N VAL A 117 -9.10 13.57 14.24
CA VAL A 117 -7.69 13.18 14.28
C VAL A 117 -7.16 12.89 12.88
N TYR A 118 -7.92 12.12 12.08
CA TYR A 118 -7.50 11.72 10.74
C TYR A 118 -7.11 12.90 9.85
N THR A 119 -7.89 13.98 9.88
CA THR A 119 -7.64 15.19 9.08
C THR A 119 -6.33 15.89 9.43
N THR A 120 -5.81 15.73 10.65
CA THR A 120 -4.51 16.32 11.04
C THR A 120 -3.32 15.63 10.37
N TYR A 121 -3.47 14.37 9.96
CA TYR A 121 -2.44 13.61 9.23
C TYR A 121 -2.52 13.78 7.71
N PHE A 122 -3.68 14.20 7.20
CA PHE A 122 -3.93 14.43 5.77
C PHE A 122 -4.55 15.82 5.54
N PRO A 123 -3.79 16.90 5.85
CA PRO A 123 -4.32 18.28 5.77
C PRO A 123 -4.50 18.77 4.33
N LYS A 124 -3.83 18.14 3.36
CA LYS A 124 -3.92 18.44 1.94
C LYS A 124 -4.04 17.13 1.17
N ASP A 125 -4.82 17.17 0.09
CA ASP A 125 -4.96 16.05 -0.85
C ASP A 125 -5.20 14.70 -0.14
N PRO A 126 -6.27 14.58 0.70
CA PRO A 126 -6.49 13.38 1.50
C PRO A 126 -6.67 12.14 0.60
N PRO A 127 -6.18 10.97 1.03
CA PRO A 127 -6.32 9.74 0.25
C PRO A 127 -7.80 9.34 0.11
N ALA A 128 -8.10 8.60 -0.97
CA ALA A 128 -9.40 7.95 -1.09
C ALA A 128 -9.64 7.05 0.15
N ARG A 129 -10.83 7.11 0.74
CA ARG A 129 -11.13 6.38 1.97
C ARG A 129 -12.47 5.67 1.92
N SER A 130 -12.53 4.49 2.53
CA SER A 130 -13.77 3.85 2.96
C SER A 130 -13.76 3.72 4.48
N THR A 131 -14.91 3.88 5.12
CA THR A 131 -15.04 3.69 6.57
C THR A 131 -16.25 2.80 6.83
N VAL A 132 -16.03 1.75 7.62
CA VAL A 132 -17.07 0.80 8.02
C VAL A 132 -16.98 0.55 9.52
N ALA A 133 -18.11 0.17 10.15
CA ALA A 133 -18.12 -0.33 11.51
C ALA A 133 -18.43 -1.82 11.51
N GLY A 134 -17.70 -2.56 12.35
CA GLY A 134 -17.87 -4.00 12.55
C GLY A 134 -18.37 -4.34 13.94
N SER A 135 -18.40 -5.64 14.25
CA SER A 135 -18.82 -6.18 15.56
C SER A 135 -17.69 -6.22 16.58
N GLY A 136 -16.47 -5.80 16.22
CA GLY A 136 -15.29 -5.77 17.08
C GLY A 136 -14.00 -5.78 16.28
N LEU A 137 -12.91 -5.35 16.91
CA LEU A 137 -11.58 -5.28 16.33
C LEU A 137 -10.56 -6.01 17.22
N ALA A 138 -9.40 -6.32 16.66
CA ALA A 138 -8.31 -6.98 17.38
C ALA A 138 -7.97 -6.23 18.67
N LEU A 139 -7.68 -6.99 19.73
CA LEU A 139 -7.33 -6.46 21.06
C LEU A 139 -8.44 -5.60 21.71
N GLY A 140 -9.66 -5.57 21.17
CA GLY A 140 -10.72 -4.67 21.63
C GLY A 140 -10.49 -3.21 21.23
N ALA A 141 -9.70 -2.99 20.18
CA ALA A 141 -9.45 -1.66 19.64
C ALA A 141 -10.75 -0.97 19.19
N LYS A 142 -10.75 0.38 19.21
CA LYS A 142 -11.85 1.23 18.73
C LYS A 142 -11.73 1.54 17.25
N VAL A 143 -10.51 1.50 16.73
CA VAL A 143 -10.19 1.81 15.33
C VAL A 143 -9.07 0.92 14.84
N GLU A 144 -9.17 0.50 13.60
CA GLU A 144 -8.12 -0.12 12.81
C GLU A 144 -8.04 0.58 11.45
N ILE A 145 -6.85 0.83 10.94
CA ILE A 145 -6.65 1.50 9.66
C ILE A 145 -5.60 0.74 8.86
N GLU A 146 -5.94 0.43 7.62
CA GLU A 146 -4.99 -0.04 6.61
C GLU A 146 -4.84 1.01 5.51
N CYS A 147 -3.65 1.14 4.95
CA CYS A 147 -3.40 2.09 3.87
C CYS A 147 -2.55 1.49 2.76
N LEU A 148 -2.68 2.09 1.57
CA LEU A 148 -1.84 1.84 0.41
C LEU A 148 -1.08 3.13 0.09
N ALA A 149 0.22 2.99 -0.20
CA ALA A 149 1.09 4.10 -0.55
C ALA A 149 1.97 3.75 -1.76
N THR A 150 2.47 4.77 -2.46
CA THR A 150 3.53 4.55 -3.44
C THR A 150 4.88 4.45 -2.73
N ALA A 151 5.78 3.59 -3.24
CA ALA A 151 7.16 3.54 -2.77
C ALA A 151 7.87 4.89 -3.02
N GLY A 152 8.87 5.18 -2.21
CA GLY A 152 9.81 6.27 -2.46
C GLY A 152 10.63 6.00 -3.74
N SER A 153 11.08 7.05 -4.40
CA SER A 153 12.05 7.01 -5.50
C SER A 153 13.45 6.84 -4.97
#